data_345b44f4e4ca2bf102edbbde667be35b
#
_entry.id   345b44f4e4ca2bf102edbbde667be35b
#
_cell.length_a   1.000
_cell.length_b   1.000
_cell.length_c   1.000
_cell.angle_alpha   90.00
_cell.angle_beta   90.00
_cell.angle_gamma   90.00
#
_symmetry.space_group_name_H-M   'P 1'
#
loop_
_entity.id
_entity.type
_entity.pdbx_description
1 polymer ?
#
loop_
_entity_poly.entity_id
_entity_poly.type
_entity_poly.pdbx_seq_one_letter_code
_entity_poly.pdbx_strand_id
1 'polypeptide(L)' 'MRLWIETMDATLVEVSADGQVRLQDEPWSTPTFQEKRAIIYAAQHALADLTELLGILDPETEVNRSK' A
#
# COMPACT_ATOMS: atom_id res chain seq x y z
N MET A 1 1.42 0.33 -9.19
CA MET A 1 0.80 1.01 -8.05
C MET A 1 1.75 2.06 -7.51
N ARG A 2 1.27 2.95 -6.66
CA ARG A 2 2.15 3.95 -6.06
C ARG A 2 1.75 4.07 -4.60
N LEU A 3 2.67 3.77 -3.71
CA LEU A 3 2.41 3.82 -2.27
C LEU A 3 3.54 4.59 -1.59
N TRP A 4 3.19 5.72 -1.00
CA TRP A 4 4.15 6.52 -0.25
C TRP A 4 4.40 5.87 1.11
N ILE A 5 5.67 5.69 1.44
CA ILE A 5 6.07 5.09 2.71
C ILE A 5 6.83 6.13 3.50
N GLU A 6 6.14 6.74 4.44
CA GLU A 6 6.65 7.91 5.14
C GLU A 6 7.95 7.64 5.88
N THR A 7 8.02 6.50 6.57
CA THR A 7 9.19 6.18 7.37
C THR A 7 10.41 5.90 6.53
N MET A 8 10.22 5.56 5.26
CA MET A 8 11.33 5.33 4.34
C MET A 8 11.59 6.52 3.43
N ASP A 9 10.69 7.51 3.47
CA ASP A 9 10.76 8.67 2.57
C ASP A 9 10.91 8.22 1.12
N ALA A 10 10.10 7.25 0.73
CA ALA A 10 10.19 6.64 -0.60
C ALA A 10 8.83 6.21 -1.08
N THR A 11 8.67 6.10 -2.39
CA THR A 11 7.44 5.63 -3.00
C THR A 11 7.66 4.23 -3.57
N LEU A 12 6.83 3.29 -3.13
CA LEU A 12 6.84 1.93 -3.67
C LEU A 12 6.02 1.93 -4.95
N VAL A 13 6.61 1.43 -6.05
CA VAL A 13 5.92 1.43 -7.34
C VAL A 13 5.59 0.03 -7.83
N GLU A 14 6.32 -0.98 -7.40
CA GLU A 14 6.05 -2.36 -7.82
C GLU A 14 6.47 -3.35 -6.76
N VAL A 15 5.75 -4.47 -6.70
CA VAL A 15 6.12 -5.61 -5.84
C VAL A 15 6.01 -6.87 -6.67
N SER A 16 7.03 -7.72 -6.62
CA SER A 16 7.00 -8.98 -7.35
C SER A 16 6.37 -10.08 -6.49
N ALA A 17 6.04 -11.19 -7.15
CA ALA A 17 5.41 -12.31 -6.45
C ALA A 17 6.33 -12.95 -5.42
N ASP A 18 7.65 -12.84 -5.61
CA ASP A 18 8.61 -13.42 -4.69
C ASP A 18 9.06 -12.44 -3.60
N GLY A 19 8.38 -11.31 -3.49
CA GLY A 19 8.61 -10.41 -2.38
C GLY A 19 9.64 -9.33 -2.61
N GLN A 20 10.17 -9.20 -3.82
CA GLN A 20 11.06 -8.09 -4.12
C GLN A 20 10.25 -6.82 -4.37
N VAL A 21 10.87 -5.68 -4.12
CA VAL A 21 10.19 -4.40 -4.27
C VAL A 21 11.00 -3.50 -5.18
N ARG A 22 10.29 -2.60 -5.85
CA ARG A 22 10.94 -1.57 -6.66
C ARG A 22 10.41 -0.22 -6.20
N LEU A 23 11.31 0.58 -5.69
CA LEU A 23 10.98 1.94 -5.29
C LEU A 23 11.17 2.87 -6.48
N GLN A 24 10.54 4.04 -6.42
CA GLN A 24 10.63 5.00 -7.51
C GLN A 24 12.09 5.40 -7.75
N ASP A 25 12.52 5.32 -9.01
CA ASP A 25 13.87 5.69 -9.43
C ASP A 25 14.94 4.75 -8.88
N GLU A 26 14.57 3.52 -8.50
CA GLU A 26 15.52 2.56 -7.99
C GLU A 26 15.30 1.19 -8.59
N PRO A 27 16.32 0.34 -8.62
CA PRO A 27 16.16 -1.01 -9.14
C PRO A 27 15.43 -1.91 -8.17
N TRP A 28 15.08 -3.11 -8.64
CA TRP A 28 14.50 -4.13 -7.79
C TRP A 28 15.43 -4.45 -6.63
N SER A 29 14.86 -4.66 -5.46
CA SER A 29 15.65 -5.01 -4.29
C SER A 29 14.82 -5.88 -3.36
N THR A 30 15.51 -6.61 -2.48
CA THR A 30 14.85 -7.39 -1.44
C THR A 30 14.78 -6.52 -0.20
N PRO A 31 13.58 -6.22 0.31
CA PRO A 31 13.47 -5.35 1.47
C PRO A 31 14.03 -6.01 2.72
N THR A 32 14.65 -5.21 3.57
CA THR A 32 15.02 -5.69 4.90
C THR A 32 13.77 -5.92 5.72
N PHE A 33 13.94 -6.56 6.88
CA PHE A 33 12.79 -6.79 7.75
C PHE A 33 12.10 -5.48 8.14
N GLN A 34 12.88 -4.46 8.48
CA GLN A 34 12.30 -3.19 8.88
C GLN A 34 11.63 -2.49 7.70
N GLU A 35 12.22 -2.58 6.52
CA GLU A 35 11.60 -2.00 5.33
C GLU A 35 10.28 -2.70 5.02
N LYS A 36 10.26 -4.03 5.15
CA LYS A 36 9.03 -4.78 4.93
C LYS A 36 7.95 -4.34 5.90
N ARG A 37 8.30 -4.15 7.17
CA ARG A 37 7.32 -3.70 8.16
C ARG A 37 6.81 -2.31 7.83
N ALA A 38 7.69 -1.42 7.38
CA ALA A 38 7.28 -0.08 7.00
C ALA A 38 6.31 -0.10 5.82
N ILE A 39 6.56 -0.97 4.85
CA ILE A 39 5.67 -1.11 3.71
C ILE A 39 4.31 -1.63 4.14
N ILE A 40 4.29 -2.65 5.00
CA ILE A 40 3.04 -3.22 5.50
C ILE A 40 2.24 -2.14 6.25
N TYR A 41 2.91 -1.39 7.10
CA TYR A 41 2.26 -0.34 7.86
C TYR A 41 1.63 0.71 6.94
N ALA A 42 2.39 1.15 5.93
CA ALA A 42 1.89 2.14 4.99
C ALA A 42 0.71 1.59 4.19
N ALA A 43 0.78 0.31 3.81
CA ALA A 43 -0.32 -0.31 3.06
C ALA A 43 -1.58 -0.41 3.90
N GLN A 44 -1.44 -0.73 5.17
CA GLN A 44 -2.60 -0.80 6.06
C GLN A 44 -3.26 0.56 6.24
N HIS A 45 -2.47 1.61 6.34
CA HIS A 45 -3.01 2.96 6.44
C HIS A 45 -3.70 3.37 5.14
N ALA A 46 -3.09 3.06 4.00
CA ALA A 46 -3.69 3.39 2.72
C ALA A 46 -5.01 2.66 2.53
N LEU A 47 -5.07 1.40 2.97
CA LEU A 47 -6.30 0.62 2.85
C LEU A 47 -7.41 1.24 3.69
N ALA A 48 -7.10 1.65 4.91
CA ALA A 48 -8.09 2.27 5.78
C ALA A 48 -8.62 3.57 5.17
N ASP A 49 -7.71 4.38 4.63
CA ASP A 49 -8.10 5.65 4.01
C ASP A 49 -8.98 5.41 2.79
N LEU A 50 -8.61 4.44 1.96
CA LEU A 50 -9.38 4.13 0.76
C LEU A 50 -10.76 3.57 1.12
N THR A 51 -10.83 2.75 2.16
CA THR A 51 -12.10 2.20 2.62
C THR A 51 -13.01 3.31 3.10
N GLU A 52 -12.46 4.25 3.85
CA GLU A 52 -13.25 5.39 4.31
C GLU A 52 -13.73 6.24 3.15
N LEU A 53 -12.86 6.49 2.18
CA LEU A 53 -13.21 7.28 1.02
C LEU A 53 -14.36 6.64 0.25
N LEU A 54 -14.29 5.33 0.03
CA LEU A 54 -15.34 4.62 -0.68
C LEU A 54 -16.65 4.67 0.08
N GLY A 55 -16.59 4.56 1.42
CA GLY A 55 -17.79 4.65 2.23
C GLY A 55 -18.47 6.01 2.14
N ILE A 56 -17.68 7.06 1.99
CA ILE A 56 -18.21 8.42 1.87
C ILE A 56 -18.78 8.65 0.47
N LEU A 57 -18.03 8.25 -0.56
CA LEU A 57 -18.42 8.57 -1.93
C LEU A 57 -19.43 7.58 -2.50
N ASP A 58 -19.45 6.34 -2.03
CA ASP A 58 -20.31 5.30 -2.58
C ASP A 58 -20.79 4.36 -1.48
N PRO A 59 -21.72 4.82 -0.63
CA PRO A 59 -22.24 3.98 0.45
C PRO A 59 -22.91 2.69 -0.05
N GLU A 60 -23.41 2.68 -1.26
CA GLU A 60 -24.08 1.50 -1.80
C GLU A 60 -23.10 0.36 -2.05
N THR A 61 -21.87 0.70 -2.43
CA THR A 61 -20.85 -0.32 -2.59
C THR A 61 -20.61 -1.05 -1.27
N GLU A 62 -20.58 -0.29 -0.18
CA GLU A 62 -20.38 -0.87 1.13
C GLU A 62 -21.55 -1.78 1.52
N VAL A 63 -22.77 -1.35 1.22
CA VAL A 63 -23.94 -2.15 1.50
C VAL A 63 -23.90 -3.47 0.70
N ASN A 64 -23.49 -3.39 -0.55
CA ASN A 64 -23.42 -4.57 -1.39
C ASN A 64 -22.41 -5.58 -0.84
N ARG A 65 -21.31 -5.11 -0.28
CA ARG A 65 -20.31 -6.02 0.24
C ARG A 65 -20.75 -6.75 1.49
N SER A 66 -21.74 -6.22 2.18
CA SER A 66 -22.20 -6.85 3.41
C SER A 66 -23.07 -8.07 3.15
N LYS A 67 -23.34 -8.40 1.92
CA LYS A 67 -24.15 -9.56 1.59
C LYS A 67 -23.36 -10.86 1.52
#